data_31ee1a3758ea13804b5e911990848107
#
_entry.id   31ee1a3758ea13804b5e911990848107
#
_cell.length_a   1.000
_cell.length_b   1.000
_cell.length_c   1.000
_cell.angle_alpha   90.00
_cell.angle_beta   90.00
_cell.angle_gamma   90.00
#
_symmetry.space_group_name_H-M   'P 1'
#
loop_
_entity.id
_entity.type
_entity.pdbx_description
1 polymer ?
#
loop_
_entity_poly.entity_id
_entity_poly.type
_entity_poly.pdbx_seq_one_letter_code
_entity_poly.pdbx_strand_id
1 'polypeptide(L)'
;MSDVITIGIAGGTGNGKTTITRRILDEFGGDVSVLYHDNYYKRHDDIPFPERKKLNYDHPNAFDTPLLVQHLDALRAGQTIECPTYDYTVHNRAAETITVTPAKVIVVEGILIFAEPELRERLDIKLFVDTDADVRILRRIVRDVRDRGRDLESIVTQYLTTVKPMHEMFVEPSKRYADIIIPEGGHNQVALDFVMERIRAYVKERD
;
A
#
# COMPACT_ATOMS: atom_id res chain seq x y z
N MET A 1 -14.46 -11.79 18.85
CA MET A 1 -13.32 -11.48 17.96
C MET A 1 -13.93 -11.25 16.60
N SER A 2 -13.45 -10.29 15.82
CA SER A 2 -13.99 -10.08 14.47
C SER A 2 -13.69 -11.32 13.63
N ASP A 3 -14.67 -11.76 12.82
CA ASP A 3 -14.49 -12.89 11.90
C ASP A 3 -13.62 -12.54 10.69
N VAL A 4 -12.93 -11.41 10.71
CA VAL A 4 -12.08 -10.88 9.66
C VAL A 4 -10.69 -10.64 10.19
N ILE A 5 -9.66 -11.10 9.45
CA ILE A 5 -8.26 -10.76 9.73
C ILE A 5 -7.78 -9.65 8.81
N THR A 6 -7.03 -8.71 9.38
CA THR A 6 -6.49 -7.56 8.65
C THR A 6 -4.96 -7.67 8.55
N ILE A 7 -4.43 -7.67 7.34
CA ILE A 7 -3.00 -7.81 7.05
C ILE A 7 -2.49 -6.51 6.44
N GLY A 8 -1.53 -5.87 7.10
CA GLY A 8 -0.81 -4.73 6.56
C GLY A 8 0.45 -5.15 5.80
N ILE A 9 0.63 -4.65 4.57
CA ILE A 9 1.84 -4.86 3.77
C ILE A 9 2.50 -3.51 3.53
N ALA A 10 3.52 -3.20 4.33
CA ALA A 10 4.26 -1.95 4.26
C ALA A 10 5.64 -2.13 3.62
N GLY A 11 6.30 -1.01 3.33
CA GLY A 11 7.67 -0.97 2.79
C GLY A 11 7.82 0.10 1.73
N GLY A 12 9.04 0.49 1.40
CA GLY A 12 9.33 1.59 0.48
C GLY A 12 8.83 1.37 -0.96
N THR A 13 8.85 2.42 -1.76
CA THR A 13 8.56 2.30 -3.19
C THR A 13 9.56 1.35 -3.86
N GLY A 14 9.09 0.48 -4.77
CA GLY A 14 9.94 -0.49 -5.47
C GLY A 14 10.29 -1.77 -4.70
N ASN A 15 9.83 -1.96 -3.43
CA ASN A 15 10.12 -3.17 -2.63
C ASN A 15 9.44 -4.44 -3.14
N GLY A 16 8.37 -4.34 -3.94
CA GLY A 16 7.62 -5.52 -4.37
C GLY A 16 6.38 -5.85 -3.52
N LYS A 17 5.86 -4.90 -2.73
CA LYS A 17 4.58 -5.06 -1.99
C LYS A 17 3.44 -5.52 -2.90
N THR A 18 3.23 -4.82 -4.00
CA THR A 18 2.16 -5.13 -4.96
C THR A 18 2.31 -6.52 -5.59
N THR A 19 3.53 -7.03 -5.71
CA THR A 19 3.77 -8.41 -6.16
C THR A 19 3.23 -9.41 -5.14
N ILE A 20 3.47 -9.16 -3.84
CA ILE A 20 2.95 -9.99 -2.75
C ILE A 20 1.43 -9.92 -2.71
N THR A 21 0.87 -8.71 -2.74
CA THR A 21 -0.58 -8.49 -2.74
C THR A 21 -1.28 -9.21 -3.90
N ARG A 22 -0.70 -9.14 -5.11
CA ARG A 22 -1.24 -9.86 -6.28
C ARG A 22 -1.24 -11.37 -6.08
N ARG A 23 -0.16 -11.94 -5.57
CA ARG A 23 -0.10 -13.38 -5.28
C ARG A 23 -1.16 -13.83 -4.27
N ILE A 24 -1.42 -13.00 -3.25
CA ILE A 24 -2.51 -13.26 -2.30
C ILE A 24 -3.86 -13.24 -3.02
N LEU A 25 -4.12 -12.25 -3.86
CA LEU A 25 -5.35 -12.17 -4.65
C LEU A 25 -5.50 -13.33 -5.63
N ASP A 26 -4.42 -13.71 -6.31
CA ASP A 26 -4.43 -14.80 -7.30
C ASP A 26 -4.75 -16.17 -6.66
N GLU A 27 -4.31 -16.37 -5.40
CA GLU A 27 -4.53 -17.63 -4.69
C GLU A 27 -5.89 -17.69 -3.96
N PHE A 28 -6.30 -16.60 -3.33
CA PHE A 28 -7.46 -16.61 -2.42
C PHE A 28 -8.72 -15.92 -3.01
N GLY A 29 -8.57 -15.20 -4.11
CA GLY A 29 -9.71 -14.63 -4.86
C GLY A 29 -10.70 -13.86 -3.98
N GLY A 30 -11.96 -14.29 -3.97
CA GLY A 30 -13.07 -13.64 -3.26
C GLY A 30 -12.99 -13.69 -1.73
N ASP A 31 -12.10 -14.50 -1.15
CA ASP A 31 -11.87 -14.53 0.30
C ASP A 31 -10.98 -13.36 0.78
N VAL A 32 -10.46 -12.54 -0.15
CA VAL A 32 -9.57 -11.41 0.14
C VAL A 32 -10.09 -10.11 -0.47
N SER A 33 -10.17 -9.06 0.33
CA SER A 33 -10.34 -7.67 -0.13
C SER A 33 -9.05 -6.90 0.05
N VAL A 34 -8.76 -5.95 -0.86
CA VAL A 34 -7.54 -5.14 -0.81
C VAL A 34 -7.86 -3.67 -0.79
N LEU A 35 -7.23 -2.94 0.15
CA LEU A 35 -7.19 -1.49 0.20
C LEU A 35 -5.77 -0.99 -0.11
N TYR A 36 -5.61 -0.32 -1.23
CA TYR A 36 -4.35 0.35 -1.59
C TYR A 36 -4.32 1.75 -0.99
N HIS A 37 -3.36 2.03 -0.12
CA HIS A 37 -3.19 3.35 0.49
C HIS A 37 -3.05 4.46 -0.55
N ASP A 38 -2.41 4.15 -1.67
CA ASP A 38 -2.22 5.08 -2.80
C ASP A 38 -3.56 5.57 -3.41
N ASN A 39 -4.66 4.85 -3.24
CA ASN A 39 -6.00 5.32 -3.64
C ASN A 39 -6.52 6.45 -2.74
N TYR A 40 -5.97 6.59 -1.56
CA TYR A 40 -6.40 7.55 -0.53
C TYR A 40 -5.57 8.83 -0.49
N TYR A 41 -4.84 9.17 -1.55
CA TYR A 41 -4.29 10.53 -1.66
C TYR A 41 -5.41 11.56 -1.58
N LYS A 42 -5.14 12.69 -0.92
CA LYS A 42 -6.10 13.78 -0.82
C LYS A 42 -6.47 14.35 -2.18
N ARG A 43 -7.71 14.82 -2.29
CA ARG A 43 -8.21 15.52 -3.47
C ARG A 43 -7.66 16.95 -3.49
N HIS A 44 -7.28 17.42 -4.66
CA HIS A 44 -6.68 18.74 -4.88
C HIS A 44 -7.30 19.46 -6.09
N ASP A 45 -8.64 19.57 -6.11
CA ASP A 45 -9.36 20.24 -7.21
C ASP A 45 -9.11 21.75 -7.25
N ASP A 46 -8.78 22.33 -6.10
CA ASP A 46 -8.44 23.73 -5.89
C ASP A 46 -7.00 24.09 -6.31
N ILE A 47 -6.13 23.09 -6.56
CA ILE A 47 -4.73 23.29 -6.92
C ILE A 47 -4.53 23.03 -8.42
N PRO A 48 -3.99 24.02 -9.20
CA PRO A 48 -3.67 23.80 -10.61
C PRO A 48 -2.68 22.65 -10.84
N PHE A 49 -2.83 21.92 -11.95
CA PHE A 49 -2.01 20.75 -12.27
C PHE A 49 -0.48 20.98 -12.15
N PRO A 50 0.11 22.11 -12.64
CA PRO A 50 1.55 22.36 -12.47
C PRO A 50 2.00 22.42 -11.02
N GLU A 51 1.14 22.91 -10.13
CA GLU A 51 1.44 22.99 -8.69
C GLU A 51 1.24 21.63 -8.00
N ARG A 52 0.24 20.83 -8.42
CA ARG A 52 0.05 19.45 -7.92
C ARG A 52 1.29 18.60 -8.14
N LYS A 53 2.00 18.75 -9.25
CA LYS A 53 3.26 18.04 -9.52
C LYS A 53 4.37 18.34 -8.51
N LYS A 54 4.30 19.45 -7.79
CA LYS A 54 5.30 19.86 -6.79
C LYS A 54 4.99 19.37 -5.39
N LEU A 55 3.80 18.82 -5.16
CA LEU A 55 3.40 18.33 -3.85
C LEU A 55 4.23 17.09 -3.44
N ASN A 56 4.45 16.96 -2.13
CA ASN A 56 5.16 15.83 -1.58
C ASN A 56 4.18 14.68 -1.28
N TYR A 57 4.04 13.77 -2.23
CA TYR A 57 3.16 12.60 -2.13
C TYR A 57 3.72 11.46 -1.25
N ASP A 58 4.94 11.58 -0.78
CA ASP A 58 5.57 10.60 0.12
C ASP A 58 5.48 11.02 1.60
N HIS A 59 4.84 12.16 1.90
CA HIS A 59 4.60 12.64 3.26
C HIS A 59 3.25 12.12 3.78
N PRO A 60 3.11 11.74 5.09
CA PRO A 60 1.82 11.30 5.67
C PRO A 60 0.65 12.25 5.38
N ASN A 61 0.88 13.56 5.43
CA ASN A 61 -0.15 14.56 5.17
C ASN A 61 -0.74 14.53 3.75
N ALA A 62 -0.13 13.81 2.81
CA ALA A 62 -0.68 13.64 1.46
C ALA A 62 -1.89 12.72 1.41
N PHE A 63 -2.09 11.91 2.46
CA PHE A 63 -3.12 10.88 2.49
C PHE A 63 -4.34 11.29 3.31
N ASP A 64 -5.49 10.78 2.92
CA ASP A 64 -6.75 10.83 3.64
C ASP A 64 -6.86 9.58 4.52
N THR A 65 -5.96 9.48 5.50
CA THR A 65 -5.89 8.36 6.44
C THR A 65 -7.22 8.17 7.20
N PRO A 66 -7.94 9.22 7.63
CA PRO A 66 -9.25 9.05 8.26
C PRO A 66 -10.26 8.31 7.39
N LEU A 67 -10.32 8.60 6.07
CA LEU A 67 -11.21 7.90 5.14
C LEU A 67 -10.80 6.42 4.99
N LEU A 68 -9.50 6.12 4.90
CA LEU A 68 -9.03 4.74 4.84
C LEU A 68 -9.39 3.97 6.11
N VAL A 69 -9.23 4.57 7.28
CA VAL A 69 -9.63 3.99 8.57
C VAL A 69 -11.14 3.71 8.60
N GLN A 70 -11.96 4.67 8.19
CA GLN A 70 -13.42 4.50 8.09
C GLN A 70 -13.79 3.32 7.16
N HIS A 71 -13.17 3.23 6.00
CA HIS A 71 -13.42 2.15 5.04
C HIS A 71 -12.96 0.79 5.56
N LEU A 72 -11.82 0.73 6.24
CA LEU A 72 -11.34 -0.50 6.88
C LEU A 72 -12.30 -0.97 7.98
N ASP A 73 -12.76 -0.06 8.83
CA ASP A 73 -13.71 -0.37 9.90
C ASP A 73 -15.07 -0.83 9.32
N ALA A 74 -15.54 -0.22 8.23
CA ALA A 74 -16.77 -0.62 7.53
C ALA A 74 -16.65 -2.05 6.94
N LEU A 75 -15.54 -2.37 6.25
CA LEU A 75 -15.31 -3.72 5.74
C LEU A 75 -15.23 -4.76 6.86
N ARG A 76 -14.59 -4.44 7.98
CA ARG A 76 -14.54 -5.31 9.17
C ARG A 76 -15.91 -5.54 9.80
N ALA A 77 -16.83 -4.58 9.63
CA ALA A 77 -18.21 -4.67 10.05
C ALA A 77 -19.13 -5.37 9.03
N GLY A 78 -18.58 -5.91 7.93
CA GLY A 78 -19.36 -6.59 6.90
C GLY A 78 -20.05 -5.64 5.92
N GLN A 79 -19.63 -4.38 5.83
CA GLN A 79 -20.23 -3.37 4.95
C GLN A 79 -19.41 -3.20 3.67
N THR A 80 -20.08 -3.12 2.53
CA THR A 80 -19.47 -2.75 1.25
C THR A 80 -19.14 -1.27 1.24
N ILE A 81 -18.01 -0.91 0.62
CA ILE A 81 -17.55 0.48 0.51
C ILE A 81 -17.33 0.89 -0.95
N GLU A 82 -17.34 2.19 -1.21
CA GLU A 82 -16.92 2.81 -2.45
C GLU A 82 -15.51 3.39 -2.27
N CYS A 83 -14.50 2.57 -2.59
CA CYS A 83 -13.09 2.93 -2.47
C CYS A 83 -12.73 3.99 -3.53
N PRO A 84 -12.10 5.12 -3.15
CA PRO A 84 -11.64 6.10 -4.13
C PRO A 84 -10.57 5.50 -5.06
N THR A 85 -10.39 6.14 -6.21
CA THR A 85 -9.30 5.84 -7.14
C THR A 85 -8.44 7.07 -7.34
N TYR A 86 -7.18 6.87 -7.74
CA TYR A 86 -6.23 7.96 -7.96
C TYR A 86 -5.65 7.93 -9.37
N ASP A 87 -5.74 9.06 -10.05
CA ASP A 87 -5.17 9.24 -11.39
C ASP A 87 -3.79 9.87 -11.30
N TYR A 88 -2.75 9.07 -11.55
CA TYR A 88 -1.36 9.52 -11.54
C TYR A 88 -1.01 10.46 -12.70
N THR A 89 -1.81 10.50 -13.77
CA THR A 89 -1.54 11.36 -14.94
C THR A 89 -1.86 12.83 -14.65
N VAL A 90 -2.87 13.05 -13.81
CA VAL A 90 -3.31 14.40 -13.41
C VAL A 90 -2.99 14.71 -11.95
N HIS A 91 -2.34 13.79 -11.24
CA HIS A 91 -1.99 13.94 -9.82
C HIS A 91 -3.21 14.36 -8.96
N ASN A 92 -4.33 13.61 -9.09
CA ASN A 92 -5.54 13.87 -8.31
C ASN A 92 -6.36 12.61 -8.10
N ARG A 93 -7.25 12.64 -7.10
CA ARG A 93 -8.27 11.63 -6.90
C ARG A 93 -9.24 11.68 -8.09
N ALA A 94 -9.52 10.54 -8.70
CA ALA A 94 -10.49 10.44 -9.78
C ALA A 94 -11.93 10.62 -9.28
N ALA A 95 -12.87 10.79 -10.20
CA ALA A 95 -14.30 10.85 -9.86
C ALA A 95 -14.88 9.46 -9.63
N GLU A 96 -14.33 8.45 -10.31
CA GLU A 96 -14.75 7.07 -10.23
C GLU A 96 -14.30 6.43 -8.92
N THR A 97 -15.14 5.54 -8.40
CA THR A 97 -14.86 4.69 -7.24
C THR A 97 -14.81 3.22 -7.66
N ILE A 98 -14.27 2.38 -6.80
CA ILE A 98 -14.30 0.93 -6.94
C ILE A 98 -15.09 0.37 -5.77
N THR A 99 -16.12 -0.41 -6.06
CA THR A 99 -16.86 -1.13 -5.02
C THR A 99 -15.98 -2.24 -4.45
N VAL A 100 -15.74 -2.21 -3.14
CA VAL A 100 -15.01 -3.26 -2.41
C VAL A 100 -15.98 -3.92 -1.43
N THR A 101 -16.14 -5.23 -1.56
CA THR A 101 -16.99 -6.03 -0.69
C THR A 101 -16.22 -6.60 0.50
N PRO A 102 -16.86 -6.85 1.63
CA PRO A 102 -16.25 -7.54 2.77
C PRO A 102 -15.73 -8.93 2.38
N ALA A 103 -14.63 -9.33 3.01
CA ALA A 103 -14.02 -10.64 2.83
C ALA A 103 -13.45 -11.16 4.17
N LYS A 104 -13.12 -12.45 4.24
CA LYS A 104 -12.52 -13.07 5.44
C LYS A 104 -11.15 -12.45 5.78
N VAL A 105 -10.42 -12.01 4.75
CA VAL A 105 -9.11 -11.37 4.87
C VAL A 105 -9.16 -9.99 4.22
N ILE A 106 -8.71 -8.96 4.93
CA ILE A 106 -8.53 -7.62 4.37
C ILE A 106 -7.03 -7.31 4.33
N VAL A 107 -6.49 -7.03 3.14
CA VAL A 107 -5.13 -6.58 2.96
C VAL A 107 -5.10 -5.06 2.81
N VAL A 108 -4.28 -4.39 3.60
CA VAL A 108 -3.99 -2.95 3.45
C VAL A 108 -2.56 -2.83 2.96
N GLU A 109 -2.35 -2.27 1.76
CA GLU A 109 -1.02 -2.09 1.17
C GLU A 109 -0.66 -0.61 1.10
N GLY A 110 0.54 -0.24 1.54
CA GLY A 110 1.02 1.14 1.37
C GLY A 110 2.39 1.41 1.97
N ILE A 111 2.98 2.55 1.54
CA ILE A 111 4.32 2.94 2.01
C ILE A 111 4.32 3.45 3.45
N LEU A 112 3.21 4.06 3.92
CA LEU A 112 3.13 4.76 5.21
C LEU A 112 2.14 4.13 6.21
N ILE A 113 1.53 3.00 5.88
CA ILE A 113 0.46 2.41 6.72
C ILE A 113 0.94 2.04 8.14
N PHE A 114 2.24 1.81 8.35
CA PHE A 114 2.79 1.58 9.68
C PHE A 114 3.28 2.85 10.36
N ALA A 115 3.46 3.95 9.63
CA ALA A 115 3.75 5.25 10.21
C ALA A 115 2.52 5.84 10.92
N GLU A 116 1.31 5.49 10.45
CA GLU A 116 0.03 5.98 10.98
C GLU A 116 -0.47 5.10 12.13
N PRO A 117 -0.50 5.61 13.39
CA PRO A 117 -0.92 4.83 14.55
C PRO A 117 -2.32 4.23 14.41
N GLU A 118 -3.28 5.02 13.94
CA GLU A 118 -4.68 4.61 13.80
C GLU A 118 -4.86 3.43 12.84
N LEU A 119 -4.09 3.37 11.74
CA LEU A 119 -4.08 2.23 10.83
C LEU A 119 -3.39 1.03 11.47
N ARG A 120 -2.20 1.27 12.05
CA ARG A 120 -1.39 0.22 12.65
C ARG A 120 -2.10 -0.58 13.74
N GLU A 121 -2.93 0.08 14.55
CA GLU A 121 -3.72 -0.55 15.61
C GLU A 121 -4.84 -1.46 15.08
N ARG A 122 -5.23 -1.29 13.83
CA ARG A 122 -6.26 -2.10 13.16
C ARG A 122 -5.70 -3.29 12.39
N LEU A 123 -4.39 -3.41 12.30
CA LEU A 123 -3.72 -4.47 11.56
C LEU A 123 -3.37 -5.63 12.51
N ASP A 124 -3.92 -6.80 12.24
CA ASP A 124 -3.68 -8.02 13.04
C ASP A 124 -2.31 -8.63 12.71
N ILE A 125 -1.88 -8.54 11.44
CA ILE A 125 -0.57 -9.00 10.97
C ILE A 125 0.10 -7.87 10.18
N LYS A 126 1.34 -7.55 10.51
CA LYS A 126 2.12 -6.46 9.92
C LYS A 126 3.35 -7.02 9.21
N LEU A 127 3.32 -7.00 7.88
CA LEU A 127 4.40 -7.46 7.01
C LEU A 127 5.17 -6.26 6.46
N PHE A 128 6.46 -6.17 6.74
CA PHE A 128 7.32 -5.16 6.14
C PHE A 128 8.18 -5.78 5.05
N VAL A 129 8.01 -5.29 3.83
CA VAL A 129 8.78 -5.75 2.66
C VAL A 129 10.06 -4.93 2.58
N ASP A 130 11.19 -5.61 2.74
CA ASP A 130 12.51 -5.00 2.78
C ASP A 130 13.34 -5.41 1.54
N THR A 131 13.85 -4.42 0.85
CA THR A 131 14.67 -4.59 -0.36
C THR A 131 15.69 -3.45 -0.38
N ASP A 132 16.89 -3.73 -0.79
CA ASP A 132 18.00 -2.78 -0.85
C ASP A 132 17.63 -1.54 -1.69
N ALA A 133 18.14 -0.38 -1.28
CA ALA A 133 17.75 0.91 -1.84
C ALA A 133 18.10 1.05 -3.33
N ASP A 134 19.22 0.49 -3.77
CA ASP A 134 19.68 0.46 -5.16
C ASP A 134 18.74 -0.38 -6.04
N VAL A 135 18.31 -1.55 -5.56
CA VAL A 135 17.34 -2.41 -6.26
C VAL A 135 15.98 -1.70 -6.36
N ARG A 136 15.55 -1.05 -5.27
CA ARG A 136 14.29 -0.31 -5.24
C ARG A 136 14.26 0.84 -6.24
N ILE A 137 15.33 1.64 -6.31
CA ILE A 137 15.38 2.77 -7.25
C ILE A 137 15.41 2.29 -8.70
N LEU A 138 16.14 1.24 -9.02
CA LEU A 138 16.14 0.66 -10.36
C LEU A 138 14.75 0.17 -10.77
N ARG A 139 14.05 -0.58 -9.89
CA ARG A 139 12.67 -1.03 -10.14
C ARG A 139 11.70 0.15 -10.32
N ARG A 140 11.85 1.22 -9.52
CA ARG A 140 11.05 2.43 -9.62
C ARG A 140 11.28 3.13 -10.96
N ILE A 141 12.53 3.31 -11.40
CA ILE A 141 12.87 3.94 -12.67
C ILE A 141 12.21 3.18 -13.82
N VAL A 142 12.42 1.86 -13.89
CA VAL A 142 11.84 1.02 -14.97
C VAL A 142 10.32 1.15 -15.01
N ARG A 143 9.65 1.03 -13.86
CA ARG A 143 8.19 1.17 -13.76
C ARG A 143 7.72 2.56 -14.19
N ASP A 144 8.30 3.62 -13.63
CA ASP A 144 7.81 4.98 -13.84
C ASP A 144 8.05 5.46 -15.29
N VAL A 145 9.14 5.01 -15.93
CA VAL A 145 9.37 5.27 -17.36
C VAL A 145 8.38 4.50 -18.22
N ARG A 146 8.26 3.17 -17.99
CA ARG A 146 7.48 2.31 -18.88
C ARG A 146 5.98 2.44 -18.69
N ASP A 147 5.53 2.47 -17.42
CA ASP A 147 4.11 2.35 -17.10
C ASP A 147 3.44 3.70 -16.82
N ARG A 148 4.24 4.76 -16.50
CA ARG A 148 3.75 6.12 -16.16
C ARG A 148 4.22 7.20 -17.12
N GLY A 149 5.03 6.83 -18.15
CA GLY A 149 5.51 7.76 -19.18
C GLY A 149 6.38 8.90 -18.64
N ARG A 150 7.05 8.73 -17.50
CA ARG A 150 7.88 9.75 -16.88
C ARG A 150 9.28 9.80 -17.48
N ASP A 151 9.88 10.98 -17.54
CA ASP A 151 11.30 11.12 -17.89
C ASP A 151 12.22 10.78 -16.70
N LEU A 152 13.43 10.30 -17.03
CA LEU A 152 14.41 9.86 -16.05
C LEU A 152 14.86 10.98 -15.10
N GLU A 153 15.07 12.19 -15.61
CA GLU A 153 15.53 13.33 -14.82
C GLU A 153 14.50 13.71 -13.74
N SER A 154 13.22 13.73 -14.10
CA SER A 154 12.11 13.96 -13.17
C SER A 154 12.06 12.89 -12.08
N ILE A 155 12.28 11.60 -12.41
CA ILE A 155 12.26 10.50 -11.44
C ILE A 155 13.43 10.64 -10.47
N VAL A 156 14.63 10.90 -10.96
CA VAL A 156 15.85 11.06 -10.15
C VAL A 156 15.72 12.27 -9.23
N THR A 157 15.29 13.40 -9.76
CA THR A 157 15.08 14.63 -8.98
C THR A 157 14.09 14.40 -7.85
N GLN A 158 12.91 13.83 -8.14
CA GLN A 158 11.91 13.52 -7.13
C GLN A 158 12.44 12.51 -6.09
N TYR A 159 13.20 11.51 -6.53
CA TYR A 159 13.76 10.54 -5.60
C TYR A 159 14.68 11.19 -4.57
N LEU A 160 15.57 12.07 -5.02
CA LEU A 160 16.54 12.74 -4.15
C LEU A 160 15.90 13.81 -3.26
N THR A 161 14.92 14.52 -3.78
CA THR A 161 14.32 15.67 -3.07
C THR A 161 13.18 15.31 -2.13
N THR A 162 12.41 14.26 -2.44
CA THR A 162 11.22 13.87 -1.65
C THR A 162 11.25 12.42 -1.22
N VAL A 163 11.36 11.48 -2.16
CA VAL A 163 11.14 10.05 -1.87
C VAL A 163 12.14 9.51 -0.85
N LYS A 164 13.44 9.75 -1.06
CA LYS A 164 14.49 9.27 -0.16
C LYS A 164 14.39 9.93 1.23
N PRO A 165 14.29 11.28 1.38
CA PRO A 165 14.09 11.90 2.68
C PRO A 165 12.84 11.40 3.43
N MET A 166 11.71 11.24 2.74
CA MET A 166 10.49 10.75 3.36
C MET A 166 10.58 9.26 3.74
N HIS A 167 11.26 8.46 2.92
CA HIS A 167 11.55 7.08 3.26
C HIS A 167 12.36 6.97 4.55
N GLU A 168 13.43 7.74 4.69
CA GLU A 168 14.29 7.77 5.87
C GLU A 168 13.57 8.30 7.11
N MET A 169 12.64 9.25 6.92
CA MET A 169 11.91 9.89 8.02
C MET A 169 10.73 9.06 8.52
N PHE A 170 9.98 8.42 7.63
CA PHE A 170 8.69 7.79 7.97
C PHE A 170 8.64 6.28 7.68
N VAL A 171 9.14 5.85 6.52
CA VAL A 171 8.99 4.46 6.08
C VAL A 171 9.94 3.54 6.83
N GLU A 172 11.24 3.81 6.77
CA GLU A 172 12.27 2.97 7.39
C GLU A 172 12.08 2.86 8.92
N PRO A 173 11.82 3.94 9.68
CA PRO A 173 11.55 3.82 11.10
C PRO A 173 10.29 3.01 11.45
N SER A 174 9.32 2.93 10.53
CA SER A 174 8.08 2.18 10.74
C SER A 174 8.27 0.65 10.69
N LYS A 175 9.36 0.18 10.12
CA LYS A 175 9.78 -1.22 10.05
C LYS A 175 9.79 -1.90 11.43
N ARG A 176 10.10 -1.17 12.49
CA ARG A 176 10.09 -1.67 13.87
C ARG A 176 8.72 -2.15 14.38
N TYR A 177 7.65 -1.77 13.70
CA TYR A 177 6.29 -2.17 14.05
C TYR A 177 5.84 -3.45 13.31
N ALA A 178 6.66 -3.96 12.41
CA ALA A 178 6.36 -5.18 11.67
C ALA A 178 6.44 -6.42 12.57
N ASP A 179 5.52 -7.35 12.38
CA ASP A 179 5.59 -8.68 12.99
C ASP A 179 6.54 -9.59 12.19
N ILE A 180 6.61 -9.37 10.86
CA ILE A 180 7.47 -10.12 9.95
C ILE A 180 8.13 -9.15 8.96
N ILE A 181 9.44 -9.30 8.77
CA ILE A 181 10.20 -8.59 7.72
C ILE A 181 10.48 -9.59 6.59
N ILE A 182 10.08 -9.23 5.37
CA ILE A 182 10.27 -10.05 4.17
C ILE A 182 11.41 -9.44 3.35
N PRO A 183 12.63 -10.02 3.37
CA PRO A 183 13.73 -9.57 2.55
C PRO A 183 13.49 -9.91 1.07
N GLU A 184 14.11 -9.14 0.17
CA GLU A 184 14.05 -9.30 -1.30
C GLU A 184 12.66 -9.15 -1.94
N GLY A 185 11.65 -8.82 -1.15
CA GLY A 185 10.30 -8.57 -1.61
C GLY A 185 9.58 -9.80 -2.16
N GLY A 186 8.83 -9.61 -3.25
CA GLY A 186 8.03 -10.66 -3.88
C GLY A 186 8.82 -11.82 -4.51
N HIS A 187 10.15 -11.80 -4.44
CA HIS A 187 11.02 -12.89 -4.92
C HIS A 187 11.39 -13.89 -3.82
N ASN A 188 11.16 -13.56 -2.54
CA ASN A 188 11.41 -14.46 -1.43
C ASN A 188 10.30 -15.51 -1.32
N GLN A 189 10.46 -16.61 -2.07
CA GLN A 189 9.46 -17.67 -2.14
C GLN A 189 9.18 -18.30 -0.77
N VAL A 190 10.22 -18.50 0.04
CA VAL A 190 10.07 -19.12 1.37
C VAL A 190 9.20 -18.25 2.28
N ALA A 191 9.47 -16.95 2.36
CA ALA A 191 8.68 -16.03 3.17
C ALA A 191 7.22 -15.94 2.66
N LEU A 192 7.05 -15.95 1.34
CA LEU A 192 5.72 -15.93 0.74
C LEU A 192 4.92 -17.19 1.07
N ASP A 193 5.53 -18.36 1.00
CA ASP A 193 4.88 -19.63 1.34
C ASP A 193 4.39 -19.63 2.80
N PHE A 194 5.17 -19.08 3.74
CA PHE A 194 4.73 -18.90 5.13
C PHE A 194 3.50 -18.00 5.25
N VAL A 195 3.50 -16.87 4.55
CA VAL A 195 2.37 -15.94 4.56
C VAL A 195 1.12 -16.60 3.97
N MET A 196 1.26 -17.27 2.83
CA MET A 196 0.18 -17.97 2.15
C MET A 196 -0.40 -19.10 3.00
N GLU A 197 0.45 -19.92 3.65
CA GLU A 197 -0.02 -20.96 4.57
C GLU A 197 -0.81 -20.36 5.74
N ARG A 198 -0.37 -19.25 6.30
CA ARG A 198 -1.11 -18.59 7.39
C ARG A 198 -2.48 -18.10 6.95
N ILE A 199 -2.57 -17.48 5.77
CA ILE A 199 -3.85 -17.03 5.19
C ILE A 199 -4.74 -18.25 4.91
N ARG A 200 -4.20 -19.29 4.30
CA ARG A 200 -4.94 -20.53 3.96
C ARG A 200 -5.51 -21.20 5.19
N ALA A 201 -4.73 -21.31 6.27
CA ALA A 201 -5.20 -21.85 7.54
C ALA A 201 -6.38 -21.02 8.07
N TYR A 202 -6.26 -19.70 8.03
CA TYR A 202 -7.30 -18.80 8.52
C TYR A 202 -8.61 -18.88 7.69
N VAL A 203 -8.50 -18.94 6.37
CA VAL A 203 -9.67 -19.07 5.49
C VAL A 203 -10.38 -20.39 5.71
N LYS A 204 -9.63 -21.52 5.82
CA LYS A 204 -10.18 -22.87 6.06
C LYS A 204 -10.84 -23.08 7.44
N GLU A 205 -10.35 -22.39 8.47
CA GLU A 205 -10.94 -22.48 9.81
C GLU A 205 -12.35 -21.87 9.88
N ARG A 206 -12.78 -21.18 8.79
CA ARG A 206 -14.02 -20.39 8.72
C ARG A 206 -14.96 -20.79 7.56
N ASP A 207 -14.66 -21.85 6.86
CA ASP A 207 -15.57 -22.56 5.96
C ASP A 207 -16.41 -23.56 6.74
#